data_e8c5c22edc01fa493e58b8a54e83c7d2
#
_entry.id   e8c5c22edc01fa493e58b8a54e83c7d2
#
_cell.length_a   1.000
_cell.length_b   1.000
_cell.length_c   1.000
_cell.angle_alpha   90.00
_cell.angle_beta   90.00
_cell.angle_gamma   90.00
#
_symmetry.space_group_name_H-M   'P 1'
#
loop_
_entity.id
_entity.type
_entity.pdbx_description
1 polymer ?
#
loop_
_entity_poly.entity_id
_entity_poly.type
_entity_poly.pdbx_seq_one_letter_code
_entity_poly.pdbx_strand_id
1 'polypeptide(L)'
;GADLVIELPVSYAAGSAEDFACGAVSLLSGLNCVDYLSFGSEEGDLEPLKEAASMLSEESPRFSSILQEKRRQGLSFPRARSLAREESGLSPRSLSAASSSNNLLGIEYLKALERFSSSVQPVTIQRKGSGYHDNSMPEDDASYASASAIRRTAAALCKHPAEKETGSLGTSILSEK
;
A
#
# COMPACT_ATOMS: atom_id res chain seq x y z
N GLY A 1 19.63 2.94 -5.37
CA GLY A 1 18.50 2.96 -6.30
C GLY A 1 18.06 1.55 -6.66
N ALA A 2 17.05 1.45 -7.52
CA ALA A 2 16.63 0.15 -8.05
C ALA A 2 17.51 -0.22 -9.25
N ASP A 3 17.93 -1.49 -9.33
CA ASP A 3 18.73 -2.02 -10.43
C ASP A 3 17.84 -2.48 -11.60
N LEU A 4 16.60 -2.88 -11.29
CA LEU A 4 15.61 -3.32 -12.27
C LEU A 4 14.22 -2.81 -11.85
N VAL A 5 13.47 -2.31 -12.81
CA VAL A 5 12.06 -1.93 -12.64
C VAL A 5 11.23 -2.72 -13.64
N ILE A 6 10.21 -3.40 -13.15
CA ILE A 6 9.33 -4.23 -13.96
C ILE A 6 7.92 -3.64 -13.88
N GLU A 7 7.31 -3.41 -15.03
CA GLU A 7 5.93 -2.95 -15.12
C GLU A 7 4.95 -4.10 -14.85
N LEU A 8 4.05 -3.90 -13.90
CA LEU A 8 2.95 -4.83 -13.69
C LEU A 8 1.89 -4.62 -14.78
N PRO A 9 1.43 -5.69 -15.46
CA PRO A 9 0.38 -5.56 -16.48
C PRO A 9 -0.85 -4.83 -15.95
N VAL A 10 -1.43 -3.96 -16.79
CA VAL A 10 -2.55 -3.08 -16.40
C VAL A 10 -3.76 -3.83 -15.84
N SER A 11 -4.01 -5.04 -16.31
CA SER A 11 -5.09 -5.90 -15.80
C SER A 11 -4.97 -6.21 -14.31
N TYR A 12 -3.75 -6.29 -13.79
CA TYR A 12 -3.47 -6.46 -12.37
C TYR A 12 -3.31 -5.11 -11.66
N ALA A 13 -2.59 -4.18 -12.28
CA ALA A 13 -2.30 -2.88 -11.67
C ALA A 13 -3.54 -2.03 -11.41
N ALA A 14 -4.59 -2.17 -12.24
CA ALA A 14 -5.87 -1.48 -12.11
C ALA A 14 -6.96 -2.32 -11.40
N GLY A 15 -6.63 -3.52 -10.97
CA GLY A 15 -7.53 -4.44 -10.29
C GLY A 15 -7.71 -4.14 -8.80
N SER A 16 -8.30 -5.09 -8.09
CA SER A 16 -8.38 -5.07 -6.62
C SER A 16 -7.00 -5.24 -5.99
N ALA A 17 -6.87 -4.99 -4.67
CA ALA A 17 -5.64 -5.26 -3.95
C ALA A 17 -5.22 -6.75 -4.05
N GLU A 18 -6.19 -7.66 -4.12
CA GLU A 18 -5.95 -9.09 -4.34
C GLU A 18 -5.38 -9.36 -5.73
N ASP A 19 -6.00 -8.80 -6.79
CA ASP A 19 -5.50 -8.96 -8.17
C ASP A 19 -4.08 -8.40 -8.30
N PHE A 20 -3.85 -7.20 -7.75
CA PHE A 20 -2.53 -6.58 -7.74
C PHE A 20 -1.49 -7.47 -7.06
N ALA A 21 -1.80 -7.98 -5.87
CA ALA A 21 -0.88 -8.84 -5.11
C ALA A 21 -0.62 -10.17 -5.84
N CYS A 22 -1.67 -10.80 -6.38
CA CYS A 22 -1.53 -12.03 -7.17
C CYS A 22 -0.65 -11.83 -8.40
N GLY A 23 -0.86 -10.74 -9.15
CA GLY A 23 -0.04 -10.42 -10.31
C GLY A 23 1.41 -10.16 -9.95
N ALA A 24 1.66 -9.37 -8.91
CA ALA A 24 3.01 -9.06 -8.44
C ALA A 24 3.75 -10.31 -7.95
N VAL A 25 3.13 -11.10 -7.08
CA VAL A 25 3.76 -12.32 -6.53
C VAL A 25 3.99 -13.36 -7.61
N SER A 26 3.04 -13.55 -8.53
CA SER A 26 3.20 -14.48 -9.66
C SER A 26 4.39 -14.08 -10.55
N LEU A 27 4.53 -12.79 -10.85
CA LEU A 27 5.63 -12.26 -11.64
C LEU A 27 6.97 -12.48 -10.92
N LEU A 28 7.06 -12.07 -9.64
CA LEU A 28 8.29 -12.22 -8.85
C LEU A 28 8.71 -13.67 -8.67
N SER A 29 7.75 -14.56 -8.39
CA SER A 29 8.01 -16.00 -8.28
C SER A 29 8.46 -16.60 -9.62
N GLY A 30 7.92 -16.13 -10.74
CA GLY A 30 8.30 -16.57 -12.07
C GLY A 30 9.73 -16.20 -12.48
N LEU A 31 10.31 -15.16 -11.88
CA LEU A 31 11.72 -14.78 -12.12
C LEU A 31 12.73 -15.78 -11.53
N ASN A 32 12.34 -16.56 -10.53
CA ASN A 32 13.20 -17.54 -9.85
C ASN A 32 14.54 -17.00 -9.29
N CYS A 33 14.63 -15.69 -9.08
CA CYS A 33 15.84 -15.04 -8.54
C CYS A 33 15.52 -14.03 -7.44
N VAL A 34 14.28 -14.02 -6.95
CA VAL A 34 13.83 -13.10 -5.91
C VAL A 34 13.75 -13.86 -4.60
N ASP A 35 14.52 -13.42 -3.60
CA ASP A 35 14.54 -14.01 -2.26
C ASP A 35 13.55 -13.34 -1.31
N TYR A 36 13.36 -12.02 -1.44
CA TYR A 36 12.56 -11.23 -0.51
C TYR A 36 11.56 -10.32 -1.22
N LEU A 37 10.33 -10.26 -0.68
CA LEU A 37 9.32 -9.28 -1.04
C LEU A 37 9.18 -8.27 0.12
N SER A 38 9.65 -7.05 -0.09
CA SER A 38 9.56 -5.98 0.90
C SER A 38 8.38 -5.07 0.64
N PHE A 39 7.60 -4.78 1.69
CA PHE A 39 6.47 -3.84 1.63
C PHE A 39 6.33 -3.04 2.93
N GLY A 40 5.63 -1.91 2.85
CA GLY A 40 5.38 -1.07 4.02
C GLY A 40 4.15 -1.50 4.81
N SER A 41 4.22 -1.47 6.15
CA SER A 41 3.07 -1.62 7.04
C SER A 41 3.06 -0.55 8.12
N GLU A 42 1.91 -0.38 8.80
CA GLU A 42 1.79 0.65 9.85
C GLU A 42 2.65 0.31 11.07
N GLU A 43 2.64 -0.95 11.50
CA GLU A 43 3.35 -1.38 12.72
C GLU A 43 4.77 -1.87 12.46
N GLY A 44 5.12 -2.23 11.23
CA GLY A 44 6.43 -2.83 10.91
C GLY A 44 6.60 -4.26 11.45
N ASP A 45 5.50 -4.94 11.77
CA ASP A 45 5.49 -6.29 12.31
C ASP A 45 4.69 -7.22 11.38
N LEU A 46 5.30 -8.34 11.00
CA LEU A 46 4.68 -9.32 10.11
C LEU A 46 3.66 -10.23 10.80
N GLU A 47 3.81 -10.49 12.08
CA GLU A 47 2.99 -11.51 12.76
C GLU A 47 1.49 -11.18 12.76
N PRO A 48 1.04 -9.94 13.08
CA PRO A 48 -0.37 -9.59 12.97
C PRO A 48 -0.90 -9.68 11.53
N LEU A 49 -0.06 -9.39 10.55
CA LEU A 49 -0.43 -9.46 9.13
C LEU A 49 -0.55 -10.91 8.64
N LYS A 50 0.35 -11.80 9.07
CA LYS A 50 0.29 -13.24 8.79
C LYS A 50 -0.94 -13.87 9.41
N GLU A 51 -1.24 -13.56 10.69
CA GLU A 51 -2.45 -14.04 11.35
C GLU A 51 -3.70 -13.59 10.56
N ALA A 52 -3.75 -12.30 10.19
CA ALA A 52 -4.84 -11.77 9.38
C ALA A 52 -4.93 -12.46 8.00
N ALA A 53 -3.81 -12.67 7.31
CA ALA A 53 -3.76 -13.32 6.01
C ALA A 53 -4.31 -14.75 6.08
N SER A 54 -3.83 -15.54 7.04
CA SER A 54 -4.26 -16.93 7.24
C SER A 54 -5.76 -17.03 7.57
N MET A 55 -6.26 -16.17 8.44
CA MET A 55 -7.68 -16.21 8.87
C MET A 55 -8.64 -15.61 7.84
N LEU A 56 -8.17 -14.65 7.03
CA LEU A 56 -8.97 -13.98 6.00
C LEU A 56 -8.80 -14.60 4.61
N SER A 57 -7.96 -15.62 4.48
CA SER A 57 -7.89 -16.41 3.25
C SER A 57 -9.27 -16.99 2.94
N GLU A 58 -9.70 -16.89 1.68
CA GLU A 58 -10.95 -17.53 1.23
C GLU A 58 -10.89 -19.06 1.38
N GLU A 59 -9.69 -19.60 1.46
CA GLU A 59 -9.43 -21.02 1.73
C GLU A 59 -9.59 -21.37 3.22
N SER A 60 -9.67 -20.38 4.13
CA SER A 60 -9.97 -20.63 5.53
C SER A 60 -11.41 -21.14 5.67
N PRO A 61 -11.63 -22.41 6.08
CA PRO A 61 -12.98 -22.99 6.20
C PRO A 61 -13.87 -22.19 7.15
N ARG A 62 -13.28 -21.62 8.20
CA ARG A 62 -13.98 -20.80 9.20
C ARG A 62 -14.49 -19.48 8.60
N PHE A 63 -13.63 -18.74 7.93
CA PHE A 63 -14.01 -17.47 7.29
C PHE A 63 -15.07 -17.70 6.21
N SER A 64 -14.87 -18.67 5.34
CA SER A 64 -15.80 -19.03 4.27
C SER A 64 -17.16 -19.43 4.83
N SER A 65 -17.21 -20.21 5.90
CA SER A 65 -18.45 -20.62 6.55
C SER A 65 -19.22 -19.42 7.10
N ILE A 66 -18.55 -18.51 7.83
CA ILE A 66 -19.18 -17.31 8.39
C ILE A 66 -19.66 -16.40 7.27
N LEU A 67 -18.86 -16.18 6.23
CA LEU A 67 -19.22 -15.35 5.09
C LEU A 67 -20.47 -15.85 4.39
N GLN A 68 -20.55 -17.16 4.11
CA GLN A 68 -21.72 -17.79 3.50
C GLN A 68 -22.97 -17.63 4.37
N GLU A 69 -22.85 -17.85 5.67
CA GLU A 69 -23.97 -17.69 6.60
C GLU A 69 -24.52 -16.26 6.60
N LYS A 70 -23.63 -15.26 6.66
CA LYS A 70 -24.02 -13.83 6.58
C LYS A 70 -24.70 -13.49 5.25
N ARG A 71 -24.24 -14.09 4.15
CA ARG A 71 -24.88 -13.91 2.85
C ARG A 71 -26.27 -14.57 2.77
N ARG A 72 -26.45 -15.74 3.36
CA ARG A 72 -27.77 -16.40 3.46
C ARG A 72 -28.77 -15.55 4.26
N GLN A 73 -28.28 -14.78 5.22
CA GLN A 73 -29.08 -13.81 5.99
C GLN A 73 -29.45 -12.55 5.19
N GLY A 74 -29.11 -12.49 3.90
CA GLY A 74 -29.46 -11.39 3.00
C GLY A 74 -28.55 -10.17 3.06
N LEU A 75 -27.40 -10.26 3.77
CA LEU A 75 -26.44 -9.16 3.85
C LEU A 75 -25.70 -8.96 2.53
N SER A 76 -25.43 -7.70 2.18
CA SER A 76 -24.55 -7.39 1.04
C SER A 76 -23.16 -7.97 1.25
N PHE A 77 -22.45 -8.29 0.16
CA PHE A 77 -21.12 -8.90 0.23
C PHE A 77 -20.13 -8.06 1.09
N PRO A 78 -20.02 -6.72 0.95
CA PRO A 78 -19.13 -5.94 1.79
C PRO A 78 -19.49 -6.05 3.29
N ARG A 79 -20.78 -6.02 3.63
CA ARG A 79 -21.22 -6.12 5.02
C ARG A 79 -21.02 -7.53 5.59
N ALA A 80 -21.32 -8.55 4.81
CA ALA A 80 -21.07 -9.94 5.20
C ALA A 80 -19.58 -10.20 5.43
N ARG A 81 -18.72 -9.66 4.57
CA ARG A 81 -17.25 -9.77 4.70
C ARG A 81 -16.73 -9.04 5.95
N SER A 82 -17.26 -7.85 6.27
CA SER A 82 -16.89 -7.13 7.49
C SER A 82 -17.22 -7.95 8.74
N LEU A 83 -18.44 -8.46 8.83
CA LEU A 83 -18.86 -9.30 9.96
C LEU A 83 -18.09 -10.62 10.04
N ALA A 84 -17.78 -11.24 8.89
CA ALA A 84 -16.97 -12.44 8.87
C ALA A 84 -15.56 -12.22 9.43
N ARG A 85 -14.97 -11.03 9.18
CA ARG A 85 -13.69 -10.63 9.80
C ARG A 85 -13.81 -10.54 11.33
N GLU A 86 -14.83 -9.83 11.81
CA GLU A 86 -15.05 -9.64 13.24
C GLU A 86 -15.28 -10.97 13.98
N GLU A 87 -15.98 -11.92 13.33
CA GLU A 87 -16.30 -13.23 13.89
C GLU A 87 -15.23 -14.31 13.61
N SER A 88 -14.21 -14.01 12.78
CA SER A 88 -13.16 -14.98 12.40
C SER A 88 -12.29 -15.42 13.57
N GLY A 89 -12.24 -14.64 14.65
CA GLY A 89 -11.44 -14.92 15.83
C GLY A 89 -10.03 -14.35 15.77
N LEU A 90 -9.81 -13.34 14.92
CA LEU A 90 -8.57 -12.57 14.90
C LEU A 90 -8.28 -11.96 16.27
N SER A 91 -7.01 -11.91 16.64
CA SER A 91 -6.58 -11.12 17.79
C SER A 91 -6.93 -9.64 17.59
N PRO A 92 -7.15 -8.85 18.66
CA PRO A 92 -7.42 -7.41 18.53
C PRO A 92 -6.35 -6.68 17.69
N ARG A 93 -5.09 -7.12 17.79
CA ARG A 93 -3.97 -6.55 17.04
C ARG A 93 -4.08 -6.86 15.54
N SER A 94 -4.40 -8.09 15.17
CA SER A 94 -4.56 -8.51 13.78
C SER A 94 -5.83 -7.94 13.15
N LEU A 95 -6.89 -7.75 13.95
CA LEU A 95 -8.10 -7.05 13.51
C LEU A 95 -7.82 -5.58 13.20
N SER A 96 -7.06 -4.89 14.05
CA SER A 96 -6.60 -3.52 13.82
C SER A 96 -5.74 -3.45 12.56
N ALA A 97 -4.76 -4.35 12.42
CA ALA A 97 -3.92 -4.44 11.24
C ALA A 97 -4.74 -4.65 9.95
N ALA A 98 -5.73 -5.55 9.98
CA ALA A 98 -6.62 -5.81 8.84
C ALA A 98 -7.57 -4.65 8.49
N SER A 99 -7.71 -3.67 9.37
CA SER A 99 -8.56 -2.49 9.15
C SER A 99 -7.81 -1.35 8.48
N SER A 100 -6.48 -1.36 8.51
CA SER A 100 -5.65 -0.34 7.87
C SER A 100 -5.56 -0.56 6.36
N SER A 101 -5.75 0.51 5.59
CA SER A 101 -5.66 0.47 4.12
C SER A 101 -4.25 0.16 3.61
N ASN A 102 -3.21 0.56 4.34
CA ASN A 102 -1.83 0.26 3.97
C ASN A 102 -1.47 -1.21 4.24
N ASN A 103 -1.97 -1.76 5.35
CA ASN A 103 -1.75 -3.16 5.69
C ASN A 103 -2.55 -4.11 4.78
N LEU A 104 -3.66 -3.63 4.19
CA LEU A 104 -4.49 -4.46 3.31
C LEU A 104 -3.67 -5.07 2.17
N LEU A 105 -2.86 -4.27 1.49
CA LEU A 105 -2.01 -4.77 0.40
C LEU A 105 -0.95 -5.75 0.92
N GLY A 106 -0.38 -5.50 2.10
CA GLY A 106 0.55 -6.42 2.75
C GLY A 106 -0.08 -7.78 3.05
N ILE A 107 -1.33 -7.77 3.55
CA ILE A 107 -2.10 -9.00 3.80
C ILE A 107 -2.37 -9.75 2.49
N GLU A 108 -2.74 -9.05 1.42
CA GLU A 108 -2.97 -9.69 0.11
C GLU A 108 -1.67 -10.26 -0.48
N TYR A 109 -0.51 -9.63 -0.28
CA TYR A 109 0.78 -10.23 -0.64
C TYR A 109 1.04 -11.53 0.11
N LEU A 110 0.79 -11.57 1.42
CA LEU A 110 0.98 -12.78 2.23
C LEU A 110 0.06 -13.92 1.76
N LYS A 111 -1.21 -13.63 1.48
CA LYS A 111 -2.17 -14.58 0.90
C LYS A 111 -1.70 -15.10 -0.47
N ALA A 112 -1.19 -14.21 -1.32
CA ALA A 112 -0.70 -14.59 -2.63
C ALA A 112 0.57 -15.47 -2.54
N LEU A 113 1.50 -15.17 -1.62
CA LEU A 113 2.67 -16.00 -1.36
C LEU A 113 2.28 -17.42 -0.92
N GLU A 114 1.31 -17.54 -0.04
CA GLU A 114 0.76 -18.83 0.42
C GLU A 114 0.08 -19.56 -0.74
N ARG A 115 -0.81 -18.91 -1.46
CA ARG A 115 -1.57 -19.46 -2.60
C ARG A 115 -0.67 -20.04 -3.69
N PHE A 116 0.43 -19.35 -4.01
CA PHE A 116 1.40 -19.81 -5.02
C PHE A 116 2.49 -20.71 -4.46
N SER A 117 2.47 -21.04 -3.18
CA SER A 117 3.54 -21.77 -2.50
C SER A 117 4.92 -21.20 -2.83
N SER A 118 5.00 -19.86 -2.84
CA SER A 118 6.21 -19.13 -3.24
C SER A 118 7.32 -19.29 -2.23
N SER A 119 8.56 -19.44 -2.70
CA SER A 119 9.76 -19.45 -1.85
C SER A 119 10.19 -18.04 -1.40
N VAL A 120 9.61 -17.00 -1.98
CA VAL A 120 9.92 -15.60 -1.66
C VAL A 120 9.51 -15.26 -0.22
N GLN A 121 10.44 -14.73 0.54
CA GLN A 121 10.22 -14.41 1.96
C GLN A 121 9.65 -12.99 2.12
N PRO A 122 8.53 -12.81 2.83
CA PRO A 122 7.99 -11.48 3.08
C PRO A 122 8.82 -10.73 4.14
N VAL A 123 9.06 -9.45 3.90
CA VAL A 123 9.68 -8.52 4.85
C VAL A 123 8.86 -7.25 4.89
N THR A 124 8.56 -6.74 6.07
CA THR A 124 7.84 -5.48 6.20
C THR A 124 8.71 -4.39 6.83
N ILE A 125 8.51 -3.17 6.39
CA ILE A 125 9.16 -1.97 6.89
C ILE A 125 8.10 -1.06 7.48
N GLN A 126 8.32 -0.59 8.71
CA GLN A 126 7.40 0.35 9.33
C GLN A 126 7.34 1.65 8.53
N ARG A 127 6.16 2.07 8.15
CA ARG A 127 5.94 3.36 7.50
C ARG A 127 6.17 4.49 8.51
N LYS A 128 6.95 5.47 8.10
CA LYS A 128 7.13 6.73 8.84
C LYS A 128 6.44 7.82 8.06
N GLY A 129 5.65 8.65 8.73
CA GLY A 129 5.02 9.84 8.12
C GLY A 129 3.51 9.89 8.29
N SER A 130 2.91 10.84 7.58
CA SER A 130 1.48 11.14 7.63
C SER A 130 0.61 9.96 7.18
N GLY A 131 -0.56 9.79 7.82
CA GLY A 131 -1.54 8.79 7.43
C GLY A 131 -1.96 8.95 5.97
N TYR A 132 -2.50 7.88 5.38
CA TYR A 132 -2.90 7.83 3.95
C TYR A 132 -3.85 8.98 3.53
N HIS A 133 -4.64 9.49 4.47
CA HIS A 133 -5.60 10.58 4.24
C HIS A 133 -5.07 11.97 4.58
N ASP A 134 -3.84 12.10 5.04
CA ASP A 134 -3.24 13.40 5.30
C ASP A 134 -2.85 14.06 3.96
N ASN A 135 -3.53 15.16 3.66
CA ASN A 135 -3.35 15.92 2.42
C ASN A 135 -2.44 17.15 2.62
N SER A 136 -1.91 17.35 3.82
CA SER A 136 -1.00 18.44 4.14
C SER A 136 0.46 18.05 3.86
N MET A 137 1.25 19.04 3.46
CA MET A 137 2.71 18.86 3.45
C MET A 137 3.21 18.97 4.88
N PRO A 138 4.15 18.10 5.31
CA PRO A 138 4.75 18.22 6.62
C PRO A 138 5.43 19.59 6.79
N GLU A 139 5.35 20.13 7.98
CA GLU A 139 6.03 21.40 8.34
C GLU A 139 7.47 21.17 8.80
N ASP A 140 7.86 19.93 9.08
CA ASP A 140 9.18 19.54 9.54
C ASP A 140 9.91 18.63 8.55
N ASP A 141 11.23 18.68 8.54
CA ASP A 141 12.11 17.84 7.69
C ASP A 141 12.16 16.37 8.14
N ALA A 142 11.55 16.03 9.27
CA ALA A 142 11.57 14.68 9.83
C ALA A 142 10.38 13.83 9.37
N SER A 143 9.36 14.44 8.78
CA SER A 143 8.13 13.78 8.36
C SER A 143 8.06 13.62 6.84
N TYR A 144 7.53 12.49 6.37
CA TYR A 144 7.34 12.24 4.95
C TYR A 144 5.91 12.61 4.53
N ALA A 145 5.80 13.38 3.44
CA ALA A 145 4.53 13.71 2.84
C ALA A 145 3.84 12.47 2.26
N SER A 146 2.50 12.44 2.33
CA SER A 146 1.72 11.42 1.64
C SER A 146 1.83 11.58 0.11
N ALA A 147 1.65 10.51 -0.64
CA ALA A 147 1.60 10.58 -2.11
C ALA A 147 0.48 11.51 -2.62
N SER A 148 -0.61 11.64 -1.85
CA SER A 148 -1.72 12.55 -2.15
C SER A 148 -1.33 14.01 -1.95
N ALA A 149 -0.60 14.34 -0.88
CA ALA A 149 -0.06 15.66 -0.64
C ALA A 149 0.91 16.08 -1.74
N ILE A 150 1.85 15.20 -2.11
CA ILE A 150 2.82 15.45 -3.19
C ILE A 150 2.11 15.71 -4.52
N ARG A 151 1.16 14.86 -4.92
CA ARG A 151 0.40 15.04 -6.17
C ARG A 151 -0.40 16.35 -6.17
N ARG A 152 -1.01 16.72 -5.05
CA ARG A 152 -1.77 17.96 -4.92
C ARG A 152 -0.86 19.18 -5.08
N THR A 153 0.28 19.19 -4.40
CA THR A 153 1.27 20.27 -4.48
C THR A 153 1.84 20.39 -5.89
N ALA A 154 2.20 19.28 -6.53
CA ALA A 154 2.69 19.26 -7.89
C ALA A 154 1.63 19.81 -8.88
N ALA A 155 0.38 19.40 -8.74
CA ALA A 155 -0.73 19.90 -9.57
C ALA A 155 -0.99 21.40 -9.35
N ALA A 156 -0.82 21.92 -8.14
CA ALA A 156 -0.93 23.35 -7.86
C ALA A 156 0.21 24.15 -8.53
N LEU A 157 1.44 23.66 -8.44
CA LEU A 157 2.60 24.28 -9.09
C LEU A 157 2.48 24.29 -10.64
N CYS A 158 1.91 23.23 -11.22
CA CYS A 158 1.66 23.19 -12.65
C CYS A 158 0.58 24.18 -13.11
N LYS A 159 -0.42 24.49 -12.26
CA LYS A 159 -1.47 25.46 -12.56
C LYS A 159 -1.04 26.91 -12.41
N HIS A 160 -0.10 27.16 -11.51
CA HIS A 160 0.51 28.47 -11.27
C HIS A 160 2.03 28.32 -11.37
N PRO A 161 2.59 28.23 -12.61
CA PRO A 161 4.04 28.31 -12.76
C PRO A 161 4.46 29.65 -12.17
N ALA A 162 5.35 29.61 -11.17
CA ALA A 162 5.89 30.81 -10.55
C ALA A 162 6.34 31.76 -11.67
N GLU A 163 5.85 32.99 -11.67
CA GLU A 163 6.39 34.06 -12.50
C GLU A 163 7.89 34.07 -12.21
N LYS A 164 8.70 33.77 -13.21
CA LYS A 164 10.13 33.92 -13.11
C LYS A 164 10.36 35.36 -12.72
N GLU A 165 10.77 35.61 -11.50
CA GLU A 165 11.40 36.87 -11.15
C GLU A 165 12.59 37.02 -12.10
N THR A 166 12.36 37.74 -13.17
CA THR A 166 13.44 38.35 -13.96
C THR A 166 14.01 39.45 -13.09
N GLY A 167 14.81 39.04 -12.12
CA GLY A 167 15.66 39.95 -11.38
C GLY A 167 16.52 40.67 -12.37
N SER A 168 16.19 41.94 -12.57
CA SER A 168 17.02 42.95 -13.24
C SER A 168 18.45 42.86 -12.72
N LEU A 169 19.33 42.18 -13.42
CA LEU A 169 20.77 42.37 -13.30
C LEU A 169 21.06 43.77 -13.80
N GLY A 170 21.10 44.70 -12.82
CA GLY A 170 21.51 46.08 -13.07
C GLY A 170 22.87 46.11 -13.73
N THR A 171 22.85 46.60 -14.94
CA THR A 171 24.01 47.16 -15.63
C THR A 171 24.52 48.37 -14.86
N SER A 172 25.54 48.14 -14.02
CA SER A 172 26.37 49.24 -13.49
C SER A 172 27.82 48.77 -13.33
N ILE A 173 28.52 48.63 -14.43
CA ILE A 173 29.97 48.72 -14.46
C ILE A 173 30.30 49.27 -15.86
N LEU A 174 30.47 50.56 -15.98
CA LEU A 174 31.39 51.21 -16.87
C LEU A 174 31.22 52.74 -16.76
N SER A 175 31.85 53.31 -15.75
CA SER A 175 32.42 54.66 -15.87
C SER A 175 33.45 54.80 -14.76
N GLU A 176 34.72 54.70 -15.11
CA GLU A 176 35.79 55.59 -14.71
C GLU A 176 37.13 55.11 -15.25
N LYS A 177 37.63 55.95 -16.16
CA LYS A 177 39.01 56.23 -16.55
C LYS A 177 39.89 55.08 -17.00
#